data_19486a90ed941b8a7d2fc751327cb5b5
#
_entry.id   19486a90ed941b8a7d2fc751327cb5b5
#
_cell.length_a   1.000
_cell.length_b   1.000
_cell.length_c   1.000
_cell.angle_alpha   90.00
_cell.angle_beta   90.00
_cell.angle_gamma   90.00
#
_symmetry.space_group_name_H-M   'P 1'
#
loop_
_entity.id
_entity.type
_entity.pdbx_description
1 polymer ?
#
loop_
_entity_poly.entity_id
_entity_poly.type
_entity_poly.pdbx_seq_one_letter_code
_entity_poly.pdbx_strand_id
1 'polypeptide(L)'
;MKKHLLLFILLFPLVAGAQDFASYARKVADDWNITGSALAVIKNDSVVFAQGFGEQRNDTGIPVDENTVFQIGSVSKSFTATLMAMLSDEGLVSWDDPVKWYLPDFAMYDPWVTENMQVRDLFLHRSGLPEQAGTYIPCLGYDRNDVYRLLQFIPPANSFRTTYGYNNVLFIVAEKIIEAVTGKTWEENLEERIFRPLGMHNTSVNKAGFLATAGENTPHETVLKNGVIHTKPMVGEEQALFWLTVIGPAGGINSTVSDMMQWCRFHLSDGIVDGDTLLSSSALNYLHKGQLITSQTDQKTNIYAPCWFVEQNDSYRVWFHTGTTWGFTAICAFVPELDLGLMWLSNCEPPSSPRYAIMRHVIDYYMDRPFKDYSAEYLAEYLESSKKEPVATAAPEPSAPYTQYVGTYVHESLGEAQITLENGELFITLGPQTYPYRKHLMTHVNGQTFRFRSGGAAFTMKFMMEDYLLTFDLDLKQNENMGLWRAKQ
;
A
#
# COMPACT_ATOMS: atom_id res chain seq x y z
N MET A 1 56.12 -8.08 -1.52
CA MET A 1 55.28 -8.30 -0.32
C MET A 1 54.49 -7.04 0.13
N LYS A 2 54.04 -6.16 -0.78
CA LYS A 2 53.27 -4.95 -0.36
C LYS A 2 51.85 -4.84 -1.00
N LYS A 3 51.42 -5.86 -1.77
CA LYS A 3 50.08 -5.81 -2.44
C LYS A 3 48.94 -6.52 -1.71
N HIS A 4 49.21 -7.27 -0.62
CA HIS A 4 48.13 -7.97 0.10
C HIS A 4 47.57 -7.24 1.33
N LEU A 5 48.24 -6.13 1.77
CA LEU A 5 47.78 -5.39 2.97
C LEU A 5 46.66 -4.38 2.68
N LEU A 6 46.49 -3.92 1.43
CA LEU A 6 45.43 -2.98 1.06
C LEU A 6 44.05 -3.64 0.90
N LEU A 7 44.01 -4.94 0.61
CA LEU A 7 42.75 -5.67 0.45
C LEU A 7 42.05 -5.95 1.79
N PHE A 8 42.84 -6.06 2.88
CA PHE A 8 42.30 -6.33 4.22
C PHE A 8 41.62 -5.10 4.88
N ILE A 9 42.01 -3.88 4.51
CA ILE A 9 41.47 -2.64 5.10
C ILE A 9 40.08 -2.29 4.52
N LEU A 10 39.80 -2.69 3.27
CA LEU A 10 38.49 -2.46 2.63
C LEU A 10 37.41 -3.48 3.03
N LEU A 11 37.80 -4.69 3.47
CA LEU A 11 36.86 -5.71 3.91
C LEU A 11 36.36 -5.51 5.34
N PHE A 12 37.13 -4.86 6.21
CA PHE A 12 36.78 -4.70 7.62
C PHE A 12 35.53 -3.84 7.89
N PRO A 13 35.33 -2.67 7.24
CA PRO A 13 34.09 -1.90 7.43
C PRO A 13 32.86 -2.57 6.81
N LEU A 14 33.00 -3.33 5.73
CA LEU A 14 31.90 -4.09 5.13
C LEU A 14 31.40 -5.21 6.07
N VAL A 15 32.31 -5.93 6.72
CA VAL A 15 31.95 -6.99 7.66
C VAL A 15 31.31 -6.43 8.94
N ALA A 16 31.82 -5.30 9.44
CA ALA A 16 31.28 -4.63 10.63
C ALA A 16 29.85 -4.11 10.38
N GLY A 17 29.60 -3.46 9.25
CA GLY A 17 28.29 -2.97 8.86
C GLY A 17 27.27 -4.10 8.68
N ALA A 18 27.66 -5.18 8.00
CA ALA A 18 26.79 -6.34 7.82
C ALA A 18 26.38 -6.99 9.16
N GLN A 19 27.29 -7.07 10.12
CA GLN A 19 26.99 -7.62 11.45
C GLN A 19 26.07 -6.67 12.24
N ASP A 20 26.24 -5.35 12.10
CA ASP A 20 25.40 -4.36 12.75
C ASP A 20 23.97 -4.40 12.21
N PHE A 21 23.76 -4.40 10.89
CA PHE A 21 22.43 -4.50 10.27
C PHE A 21 21.72 -5.80 10.64
N ALA A 22 22.43 -6.93 10.62
CA ALA A 22 21.85 -8.22 11.01
C ALA A 22 21.42 -8.24 12.48
N SER A 23 22.24 -7.67 13.37
CA SER A 23 21.95 -7.60 14.80
C SER A 23 20.74 -6.71 15.08
N TYR A 24 20.68 -5.56 14.42
CA TYR A 24 19.55 -4.63 14.59
C TYR A 24 18.25 -5.17 13.97
N ALA A 25 18.30 -5.80 12.79
CA ALA A 25 17.13 -6.42 12.19
C ALA A 25 16.53 -7.54 13.05
N ARG A 26 17.37 -8.38 13.67
CA ARG A 26 16.92 -9.37 14.65
C ARG A 26 16.27 -8.71 15.88
N LYS A 27 16.92 -7.69 16.44
CA LYS A 27 16.35 -6.94 17.55
C LYS A 27 14.96 -6.37 17.23
N VAL A 28 14.81 -5.76 16.06
CA VAL A 28 13.51 -5.25 15.60
C VAL A 28 12.48 -6.37 15.49
N ALA A 29 12.87 -7.54 14.93
CA ALA A 29 11.98 -8.68 14.83
C ALA A 29 11.55 -9.20 16.23
N ASP A 30 12.48 -9.27 17.17
CA ASP A 30 12.22 -9.71 18.55
C ASP A 30 11.31 -8.69 19.29
N ASP A 31 11.62 -7.39 19.22
CA ASP A 31 10.85 -6.32 19.88
C ASP A 31 9.37 -6.32 19.46
N TRP A 32 9.12 -6.58 18.16
CA TRP A 32 7.79 -6.50 17.54
C TRP A 32 7.14 -7.85 17.26
N ASN A 33 7.76 -8.94 17.72
CA ASN A 33 7.33 -10.31 17.47
C ASN A 33 7.05 -10.60 16.00
N ILE A 34 7.97 -10.21 15.11
CA ILE A 34 7.87 -10.41 13.66
C ILE A 34 8.29 -11.84 13.33
N THR A 35 7.39 -12.60 12.67
CA THR A 35 7.64 -14.00 12.30
C THR A 35 8.76 -14.13 11.29
N GLY A 36 8.71 -13.34 10.22
CA GLY A 36 9.72 -13.39 9.16
C GLY A 36 9.93 -12.03 8.52
N SER A 37 11.17 -11.72 8.19
CA SER A 37 11.53 -10.48 7.49
C SER A 37 12.80 -10.67 6.65
N ALA A 38 13.03 -9.76 5.71
CA ALA A 38 14.27 -9.70 4.94
C ALA A 38 14.72 -8.24 4.81
N LEU A 39 16.02 -8.00 4.83
CA LEU A 39 16.64 -6.70 4.65
C LEU A 39 17.75 -6.79 3.60
N ALA A 40 17.77 -5.85 2.66
CA ALA A 40 18.92 -5.64 1.79
C ALA A 40 19.31 -4.15 1.74
N VAL A 41 20.58 -3.90 1.57
CA VAL A 41 21.20 -2.56 1.49
C VAL A 41 22.17 -2.52 0.30
N ILE A 42 22.01 -1.49 -0.52
CA ILE A 42 22.93 -1.15 -1.62
C ILE A 42 23.67 0.14 -1.28
N LYS A 43 24.96 0.17 -1.54
CA LYS A 43 25.83 1.32 -1.29
C LYS A 43 26.89 1.41 -2.38
N ASN A 44 27.03 2.58 -3.01
CA ASN A 44 27.99 2.79 -4.10
C ASN A 44 27.85 1.69 -5.18
N ASP A 45 26.63 1.52 -5.68
CA ASP A 45 26.25 0.55 -6.72
C ASP A 45 26.51 -0.94 -6.36
N SER A 46 26.78 -1.27 -5.12
CA SER A 46 27.05 -2.64 -4.66
C SER A 46 26.10 -3.06 -3.55
N VAL A 47 25.51 -4.25 -3.65
CA VAL A 47 24.75 -4.85 -2.56
C VAL A 47 25.72 -5.21 -1.44
N VAL A 48 25.70 -4.46 -0.35
CA VAL A 48 26.59 -4.61 0.81
C VAL A 48 26.00 -5.50 1.89
N PHE A 49 24.67 -5.70 1.85
CA PHE A 49 23.96 -6.57 2.76
C PHE A 49 22.69 -7.11 2.09
N ALA A 50 22.41 -8.42 2.25
CA ALA A 50 21.13 -9.04 1.91
C ALA A 50 20.95 -10.29 2.78
N GLN A 51 19.91 -10.33 3.60
CA GLN A 51 19.67 -11.44 4.51
C GLN A 51 18.20 -11.54 4.90
N GLY A 52 17.69 -12.79 5.03
CA GLY A 52 16.42 -13.11 5.67
C GLY A 52 16.57 -13.42 7.17
N PHE A 53 15.49 -13.27 7.91
CA PHE A 53 15.39 -13.49 9.36
C PHE A 53 14.06 -14.15 9.68
N GLY A 54 14.06 -15.07 10.65
CA GLY A 54 12.87 -15.77 11.13
C GLY A 54 12.34 -16.80 10.13
N GLU A 55 11.03 -17.02 10.14
CA GLU A 55 10.35 -18.09 9.42
C GLU A 55 9.36 -17.56 8.39
N GLN A 56 9.14 -18.30 7.31
CA GLN A 56 8.11 -18.00 6.31
C GLN A 56 6.70 -18.14 6.87
N ARG A 57 6.53 -18.99 7.87
CA ARG A 57 5.30 -19.18 8.63
C ARG A 57 5.64 -19.71 10.02
N ASN A 58 4.91 -19.24 11.05
CA ASN A 58 5.11 -19.68 12.43
C ASN A 58 5.11 -21.20 12.56
N ASP A 59 6.04 -21.73 13.35
CA ASP A 59 6.15 -23.13 13.75
C ASP A 59 6.43 -24.12 12.60
N THR A 60 6.93 -23.63 11.45
CA THR A 60 7.30 -24.52 10.33
C THR A 60 8.79 -24.83 10.27
N GLY A 61 9.63 -23.98 10.85
CA GLY A 61 11.09 -24.07 10.74
C GLY A 61 11.64 -23.76 9.35
N ILE A 62 10.79 -23.25 8.41
CA ILE A 62 11.21 -22.88 7.06
C ILE A 62 11.73 -21.44 7.12
N PRO A 63 13.05 -21.22 6.89
CA PRO A 63 13.64 -19.91 7.07
C PRO A 63 13.22 -18.93 5.97
N VAL A 64 13.17 -17.64 6.29
CA VAL A 64 13.19 -16.56 5.32
C VAL A 64 14.63 -16.36 4.85
N ASP A 65 14.80 -16.15 3.55
CA ASP A 65 16.07 -15.76 2.90
C ASP A 65 15.88 -14.49 2.04
N GLU A 66 16.94 -14.05 1.37
CA GLU A 66 16.92 -12.87 0.51
C GLU A 66 16.09 -13.03 -0.77
N ASN A 67 15.73 -14.27 -1.13
CA ASN A 67 14.91 -14.62 -2.30
C ASN A 67 13.48 -15.02 -1.92
N THR A 68 13.13 -14.98 -0.65
CA THR A 68 11.76 -15.19 -0.21
C THR A 68 10.86 -14.08 -0.74
N VAL A 69 9.74 -14.46 -1.37
CA VAL A 69 8.81 -13.52 -2.01
C VAL A 69 7.81 -12.98 -0.98
N PHE A 70 7.64 -11.67 -0.98
CA PHE A 70 6.70 -10.93 -0.15
C PHE A 70 5.80 -10.03 -1.02
N GLN A 71 4.63 -9.69 -0.55
CA GLN A 71 3.83 -8.61 -1.13
C GLN A 71 4.45 -7.27 -0.71
N ILE A 72 4.81 -6.43 -1.69
CA ILE A 72 5.44 -5.13 -1.40
C ILE A 72 4.42 -4.01 -1.18
N GLY A 73 3.12 -4.30 -1.32
CA GLY A 73 2.04 -3.35 -1.10
C GLY A 73 2.24 -2.06 -1.88
N SER A 74 2.00 -0.94 -1.25
CA SER A 74 2.02 0.38 -1.92
C SER A 74 3.37 0.82 -2.50
N VAL A 75 4.47 0.11 -2.27
CA VAL A 75 5.71 0.31 -3.04
C VAL A 75 5.45 0.06 -4.53
N SER A 76 4.45 -0.75 -4.88
CA SER A 76 3.98 -0.98 -6.26
C SER A 76 3.63 0.30 -7.02
N LYS A 77 3.19 1.34 -6.32
CA LYS A 77 2.85 2.64 -6.93
C LYS A 77 4.02 3.26 -7.68
N SER A 78 5.24 3.10 -7.18
CA SER A 78 6.44 3.62 -7.83
C SER A 78 6.68 2.97 -9.19
N PHE A 79 6.35 1.70 -9.34
CA PHE A 79 6.42 0.99 -10.62
C PHE A 79 5.40 1.50 -11.63
N THR A 80 4.15 1.72 -11.20
CA THR A 80 3.11 2.30 -12.06
C THR A 80 3.45 3.73 -12.49
N ALA A 81 4.03 4.54 -11.58
CA ALA A 81 4.49 5.88 -11.91
C ALA A 81 5.68 5.86 -12.88
N THR A 82 6.59 4.90 -12.73
CA THR A 82 7.72 4.72 -13.65
C THR A 82 7.26 4.29 -15.04
N LEU A 83 6.29 3.37 -15.16
CA LEU A 83 5.68 3.07 -16.47
C LEU A 83 5.10 4.32 -17.11
N MET A 84 4.35 5.15 -16.36
CA MET A 84 3.80 6.40 -16.88
C MET A 84 4.92 7.37 -17.31
N ALA A 85 6.03 7.43 -16.55
CA ALA A 85 7.19 8.24 -16.91
C ALA A 85 7.86 7.75 -18.19
N MET A 86 7.99 6.42 -18.41
CA MET A 86 8.49 5.84 -19.65
C MET A 86 7.60 6.22 -20.85
N LEU A 87 6.28 6.10 -20.69
CA LEU A 87 5.34 6.51 -21.77
C LEU A 87 5.37 8.00 -22.03
N SER A 88 5.63 8.81 -21.00
CA SER A 88 5.82 10.26 -21.16
C SER A 88 7.14 10.59 -21.88
N ASP A 89 8.20 9.87 -21.57
CA ASP A 89 9.52 10.01 -22.20
C ASP A 89 9.49 9.60 -23.68
N GLU A 90 8.66 8.61 -24.04
CA GLU A 90 8.35 8.16 -25.39
C GLU A 90 7.41 9.15 -26.16
N GLY A 91 6.86 10.16 -25.48
CA GLY A 91 5.91 11.12 -26.06
C GLY A 91 4.51 10.59 -26.31
N LEU A 92 4.14 9.44 -25.72
CA LEU A 92 2.82 8.83 -25.83
C LEU A 92 1.80 9.46 -24.87
N VAL A 93 2.26 10.01 -23.76
CA VAL A 93 1.45 10.65 -22.70
C VAL A 93 2.18 11.89 -22.22
N SER A 94 1.45 12.96 -21.86
CA SER A 94 2.01 14.07 -21.09
C SER A 94 1.42 14.13 -19.68
N TRP A 95 2.25 14.43 -18.70
CA TRP A 95 1.82 14.63 -17.31
C TRP A 95 0.76 15.73 -17.17
N ASP A 96 0.72 16.68 -18.09
CA ASP A 96 -0.21 17.81 -18.10
C ASP A 96 -1.49 17.56 -18.91
N ASP A 97 -1.55 16.44 -19.62
CA ASP A 97 -2.73 16.10 -20.41
C ASP A 97 -3.93 15.79 -19.52
N PRO A 98 -5.13 16.23 -19.92
CA PRO A 98 -6.38 15.80 -19.29
C PRO A 98 -6.57 14.28 -19.39
N VAL A 99 -6.96 13.64 -18.29
CA VAL A 99 -7.27 12.18 -18.24
C VAL A 99 -8.29 11.81 -19.33
N LYS A 100 -9.28 12.66 -19.57
CA LYS A 100 -10.34 12.44 -20.57
C LYS A 100 -9.84 12.32 -22.01
N TRP A 101 -8.63 12.77 -22.33
CA TRP A 101 -8.07 12.57 -23.66
C TRP A 101 -7.78 11.10 -23.96
N TYR A 102 -7.42 10.36 -22.92
CA TYR A 102 -7.12 8.92 -22.99
C TYR A 102 -8.33 8.06 -22.65
N LEU A 103 -9.19 8.54 -21.73
CA LEU A 103 -10.36 7.84 -21.21
C LEU A 103 -11.60 8.73 -21.32
N PRO A 104 -12.28 8.77 -22.48
CA PRO A 104 -13.43 9.65 -22.71
C PRO A 104 -14.62 9.44 -21.76
N ASP A 105 -14.73 8.23 -21.17
CA ASP A 105 -15.74 7.84 -20.19
C ASP A 105 -15.37 8.13 -18.75
N PHE A 106 -14.14 8.66 -18.49
CA PHE A 106 -13.70 9.04 -17.15
C PHE A 106 -14.62 10.09 -16.53
N ALA A 107 -15.06 9.85 -15.30
CA ALA A 107 -15.89 10.79 -14.55
C ALA A 107 -15.56 10.77 -13.06
N MET A 108 -15.48 11.95 -12.47
CA MET A 108 -15.45 12.21 -11.03
C MET A 108 -16.80 12.80 -10.62
N TYR A 109 -17.08 12.81 -9.31
CA TYR A 109 -18.32 13.40 -8.78
C TYR A 109 -18.55 14.85 -9.23
N ASP A 110 -17.50 15.66 -9.25
CA ASP A 110 -17.55 17.03 -9.75
C ASP A 110 -17.22 17.05 -11.26
N PRO A 111 -18.14 17.51 -12.12
CA PRO A 111 -17.89 17.61 -13.56
C PRO A 111 -16.71 18.51 -13.91
N TRP A 112 -16.44 19.57 -13.15
CA TRP A 112 -15.29 20.43 -13.39
C TRP A 112 -13.99 19.70 -13.12
N VAL A 113 -13.91 18.93 -12.01
CA VAL A 113 -12.75 18.07 -11.70
C VAL A 113 -12.55 17.01 -12.79
N THR A 114 -13.65 16.42 -13.29
CA THR A 114 -13.62 15.46 -14.41
C THR A 114 -12.89 16.04 -15.64
N GLU A 115 -13.24 17.27 -16.05
CA GLU A 115 -12.66 17.92 -17.23
C GLU A 115 -11.22 18.42 -17.00
N ASN A 116 -10.84 18.70 -15.74
CA ASN A 116 -9.58 19.36 -15.41
C ASN A 116 -8.55 18.44 -14.72
N MET A 117 -8.88 17.17 -14.47
CA MET A 117 -7.95 16.20 -13.90
C MET A 117 -6.88 15.86 -14.94
N GLN A 118 -5.63 16.06 -14.57
CA GLN A 118 -4.46 15.75 -15.38
C GLN A 118 -3.84 14.41 -14.97
N VAL A 119 -3.09 13.78 -15.88
CA VAL A 119 -2.39 12.52 -15.61
C VAL A 119 -1.58 12.57 -14.32
N ARG A 120 -0.83 13.67 -14.08
CA ARG A 120 -0.04 13.82 -12.84
C ARG A 120 -0.88 13.81 -11.56
N ASP A 121 -2.13 14.26 -11.60
CA ASP A 121 -2.98 14.29 -10.40
C ASP A 121 -3.32 12.90 -9.88
N LEU A 122 -3.28 11.87 -10.75
CA LEU A 122 -3.48 10.47 -10.39
C LEU A 122 -2.41 9.95 -9.43
N PHE A 123 -1.18 10.52 -9.48
CA PHE A 123 0.00 10.06 -8.74
C PHE A 123 0.35 10.92 -7.53
N LEU A 124 -0.40 11.98 -7.24
CA LEU A 124 -0.04 12.97 -6.23
C LEU A 124 -0.98 13.00 -5.01
N HIS A 125 -1.99 12.15 -4.98
CA HIS A 125 -2.94 12.09 -3.86
C HIS A 125 -3.59 13.43 -3.51
N ARG A 126 -3.95 14.22 -4.53
CA ARG A 126 -4.54 15.56 -4.37
C ARG A 126 -5.86 15.74 -5.14
N SER A 127 -6.55 14.65 -5.39
CA SER A 127 -7.80 14.63 -6.17
C SER A 127 -8.99 15.27 -5.45
N GLY A 128 -8.92 15.45 -4.14
CA GLY A 128 -10.04 15.85 -3.29
C GLY A 128 -10.88 14.69 -2.78
N LEU A 129 -10.70 13.46 -3.27
CA LEU A 129 -11.38 12.28 -2.72
C LEU A 129 -11.06 12.10 -1.23
N PRO A 130 -11.98 11.52 -0.45
CA PRO A 130 -11.68 11.05 0.89
C PRO A 130 -10.48 10.08 0.88
N GLU A 131 -9.69 10.09 1.94
CA GLU A 131 -8.57 9.17 2.08
C GLU A 131 -9.07 7.72 2.01
N GLN A 132 -8.39 6.86 1.21
CA GLN A 132 -8.72 5.44 0.97
C GLN A 132 -10.07 5.20 0.28
N ALA A 133 -10.78 6.23 -0.18
CA ALA A 133 -12.10 6.06 -0.82
C ALA A 133 -12.07 5.01 -1.94
N GLY A 134 -13.01 4.05 -1.87
CA GLY A 134 -13.13 2.95 -2.84
C GLY A 134 -12.11 1.81 -2.70
N THR A 135 -11.06 1.98 -1.89
CA THR A 135 -9.95 1.01 -1.77
C THR A 135 -10.40 -0.40 -1.40
N TYR A 136 -11.43 -0.52 -0.57
CA TYR A 136 -11.87 -1.83 -0.06
C TYR A 136 -13.11 -2.39 -0.76
N ILE A 137 -13.67 -1.70 -1.74
CA ILE A 137 -14.79 -2.18 -2.56
C ILE A 137 -14.50 -3.56 -3.19
N PRO A 138 -13.26 -3.88 -3.62
CA PRO A 138 -12.94 -5.22 -4.10
C PRO A 138 -13.15 -6.34 -3.07
N CYS A 139 -13.10 -6.04 -1.76
CA CYS A 139 -13.43 -7.03 -0.72
C CYS A 139 -14.90 -7.51 -0.78
N LEU A 140 -15.75 -6.76 -1.49
CA LEU A 140 -17.15 -7.12 -1.77
C LEU A 140 -17.31 -7.82 -3.13
N GLY A 141 -16.21 -8.12 -3.83
CA GLY A 141 -16.20 -8.84 -5.11
C GLY A 141 -16.27 -7.98 -6.37
N TYR A 142 -16.26 -6.66 -6.24
CA TYR A 142 -16.25 -5.74 -7.37
C TYR A 142 -14.87 -5.68 -8.04
N ASP A 143 -14.85 -5.62 -9.36
CA ASP A 143 -13.62 -5.60 -10.16
C ASP A 143 -13.08 -4.17 -10.42
N ARG A 144 -11.98 -4.07 -11.19
CA ARG A 144 -11.35 -2.78 -11.55
C ARG A 144 -12.31 -1.84 -12.30
N ASN A 145 -13.18 -2.38 -13.16
CA ASN A 145 -14.14 -1.58 -13.92
C ASN A 145 -15.26 -1.04 -13.01
N ASP A 146 -15.68 -1.83 -12.04
CA ASP A 146 -16.67 -1.39 -11.04
C ASP A 146 -16.11 -0.26 -10.18
N VAL A 147 -14.86 -0.42 -9.69
CA VAL A 147 -14.16 0.61 -8.90
C VAL A 147 -13.94 1.88 -9.71
N TYR A 148 -13.55 1.76 -10.98
CA TYR A 148 -13.39 2.89 -11.88
C TYR A 148 -14.71 3.68 -12.07
N ARG A 149 -15.82 2.97 -12.31
CA ARG A 149 -17.14 3.59 -12.45
C ARG A 149 -17.67 4.21 -11.16
N LEU A 150 -17.22 3.69 -10.01
CA LEU A 150 -17.63 4.22 -8.70
C LEU A 150 -17.16 5.65 -8.46
N LEU A 151 -16.03 6.08 -9.06
CA LEU A 151 -15.43 7.41 -8.83
C LEU A 151 -16.39 8.57 -9.00
N GLN A 152 -17.35 8.49 -9.94
CA GLN A 152 -18.34 9.54 -10.18
C GLN A 152 -19.40 9.68 -9.08
N PHE A 153 -19.50 8.68 -8.18
CA PHE A 153 -20.47 8.66 -7.08
C PHE A 153 -19.84 9.00 -5.73
N ILE A 154 -18.54 9.16 -5.66
CA ILE A 154 -17.82 9.47 -4.41
C ILE A 154 -17.67 10.98 -4.25
N PRO A 155 -18.43 11.63 -3.33
CA PRO A 155 -18.32 13.06 -3.12
C PRO A 155 -16.94 13.42 -2.56
N PRO A 156 -16.39 14.59 -2.96
CA PRO A 156 -15.09 15.01 -2.47
C PRO A 156 -15.16 15.40 -0.97
N ALA A 157 -14.09 15.07 -0.23
CA ALA A 157 -13.89 15.54 1.14
C ALA A 157 -13.17 16.89 1.19
N ASN A 158 -12.40 17.20 0.15
CA ASN A 158 -11.59 18.41 0.05
C ASN A 158 -11.66 19.01 -1.36
N SER A 159 -11.26 20.27 -1.49
CA SER A 159 -11.13 20.89 -2.81
C SER A 159 -10.00 20.24 -3.62
N PHE A 160 -10.21 20.13 -4.92
CA PHE A 160 -9.24 19.57 -5.86
C PHE A 160 -7.88 20.29 -5.79
N ARG A 161 -6.79 19.55 -5.72
CA ARG A 161 -5.38 19.98 -5.66
C ARG A 161 -4.98 20.75 -4.39
N THR A 162 -5.81 20.84 -3.35
CA THR A 162 -5.50 21.65 -2.17
C THR A 162 -4.91 20.85 -1.01
N THR A 163 -5.31 19.59 -0.87
CA THR A 163 -5.00 18.78 0.31
C THR A 163 -4.51 17.40 -0.12
N TYR A 164 -3.56 16.86 0.63
CA TYR A 164 -3.16 15.46 0.51
C TYR A 164 -4.27 14.54 1.06
N GLY A 165 -4.70 13.59 0.24
CA GLY A 165 -5.67 12.55 0.61
C GLY A 165 -5.28 11.24 -0.11
N TYR A 166 -4.59 10.35 0.61
CA TYR A 166 -4.04 9.12 0.04
C TYR A 166 -5.13 8.25 -0.58
N ASN A 167 -4.99 7.92 -1.87
CA ASN A 167 -6.00 7.16 -2.60
C ASN A 167 -5.38 6.10 -3.52
N ASN A 168 -5.91 4.87 -3.47
CA ASN A 168 -5.44 3.74 -4.29
C ASN A 168 -6.17 3.65 -5.63
N VAL A 169 -7.46 4.03 -5.69
CA VAL A 169 -8.29 3.78 -6.88
C VAL A 169 -7.89 4.62 -8.09
N LEU A 170 -7.22 5.75 -7.89
CA LEU A 170 -6.70 6.56 -9.01
C LEU A 170 -5.58 5.85 -9.77
N PHE A 171 -4.93 4.84 -9.19
CA PHE A 171 -3.96 4.00 -9.90
C PHE A 171 -4.62 3.04 -10.88
N ILE A 172 -5.90 2.67 -10.67
CA ILE A 172 -6.71 1.96 -11.67
C ILE A 172 -6.97 2.87 -12.88
N VAL A 173 -7.17 4.18 -12.66
CA VAL A 173 -7.28 5.14 -13.77
C VAL A 173 -5.96 5.24 -14.54
N ALA A 174 -4.82 5.31 -13.82
CA ALA A 174 -3.50 5.33 -14.44
C ALA A 174 -3.22 4.06 -15.25
N GLU A 175 -3.57 2.88 -14.74
CA GLU A 175 -3.52 1.61 -15.47
C GLU A 175 -4.30 1.69 -16.78
N LYS A 176 -5.56 2.14 -16.74
CA LYS A 176 -6.39 2.27 -17.95
C LYS A 176 -5.78 3.19 -19.00
N ILE A 177 -5.10 4.26 -18.59
CA ILE A 177 -4.36 5.11 -19.53
C ILE A 177 -3.19 4.33 -20.14
N ILE A 178 -2.39 3.61 -19.32
CA ILE A 178 -1.28 2.77 -19.79
C ILE A 178 -1.79 1.77 -20.83
N GLU A 179 -2.89 1.06 -20.55
CA GLU A 179 -3.50 0.09 -21.45
C GLU A 179 -4.02 0.72 -22.73
N ALA A 180 -4.67 1.89 -22.63
CA ALA A 180 -5.23 2.60 -23.78
C ALA A 180 -4.14 3.03 -24.78
N VAL A 181 -2.97 3.48 -24.30
CA VAL A 181 -1.90 3.99 -25.18
C VAL A 181 -0.95 2.89 -25.65
N THR A 182 -0.82 1.78 -24.93
CA THR A 182 0.09 0.68 -25.30
C THR A 182 -0.61 -0.49 -26.00
N GLY A 183 -1.91 -0.65 -25.79
CA GLY A 183 -2.67 -1.83 -26.25
C GLY A 183 -2.32 -3.13 -25.50
N LYS A 184 -1.58 -3.04 -24.39
CA LYS A 184 -1.16 -4.16 -23.53
C LYS A 184 -1.64 -3.93 -22.11
N THR A 185 -1.84 -4.99 -21.33
CA THR A 185 -2.19 -4.89 -19.94
C THR A 185 -1.10 -4.21 -19.11
N TRP A 186 -1.45 -3.67 -17.95
CA TRP A 186 -0.49 -3.09 -17.01
C TRP A 186 0.56 -4.13 -16.59
N GLU A 187 0.14 -5.38 -16.36
CA GLU A 187 0.98 -6.51 -16.01
C GLU A 187 2.02 -6.82 -17.11
N GLU A 188 1.59 -6.86 -18.38
CA GLU A 188 2.49 -7.07 -19.53
C GLU A 188 3.50 -5.92 -19.68
N ASN A 189 3.05 -4.67 -19.48
CA ASN A 189 3.93 -3.51 -19.51
C ASN A 189 4.99 -3.55 -18.40
N LEU A 190 4.63 -3.95 -17.17
CA LEU A 190 5.60 -4.13 -16.08
C LEU A 190 6.65 -5.18 -16.42
N GLU A 191 6.21 -6.34 -16.87
CA GLU A 191 7.10 -7.46 -17.22
C GLU A 191 8.09 -7.06 -18.31
N GLU A 192 7.60 -6.47 -19.40
CA GLU A 192 8.42 -6.18 -20.57
C GLU A 192 9.34 -4.97 -20.38
N ARG A 193 8.85 -3.93 -19.68
CA ARG A 193 9.51 -2.63 -19.61
C ARG A 193 10.32 -2.42 -18.34
N ILE A 194 10.01 -3.16 -17.26
CA ILE A 194 10.67 -2.98 -15.96
C ILE A 194 11.28 -4.29 -15.46
N PHE A 195 10.50 -5.34 -15.21
CA PHE A 195 11.02 -6.52 -14.52
C PHE A 195 12.11 -7.23 -15.30
N ARG A 196 11.87 -7.51 -16.57
CA ARG A 196 12.85 -8.18 -17.43
C ARG A 196 14.11 -7.34 -17.68
N PRO A 197 14.04 -6.04 -18.05
CA PRO A 197 15.22 -5.20 -18.20
C PRO A 197 16.05 -5.05 -16.93
N LEU A 198 15.40 -5.03 -15.75
CA LEU A 198 16.09 -4.94 -14.46
C LEU A 198 16.57 -6.30 -13.91
N GLY A 199 16.25 -7.42 -14.58
CA GLY A 199 16.59 -8.74 -14.08
C GLY A 199 15.84 -9.14 -12.79
N MET A 200 14.62 -8.61 -12.58
CA MET A 200 13.78 -8.87 -11.40
C MET A 200 12.99 -10.18 -11.59
N HIS A 201 13.68 -11.31 -11.63
CA HIS A 201 13.14 -12.61 -12.05
C HIS A 201 12.20 -13.26 -11.03
N ASN A 202 12.26 -12.87 -9.74
CA ASN A 202 11.39 -13.36 -8.68
C ASN A 202 10.25 -12.37 -8.37
N THR A 203 10.09 -11.36 -9.23
CA THR A 203 9.04 -10.35 -9.09
C THR A 203 7.84 -10.74 -9.94
N SER A 204 6.66 -10.62 -9.39
CA SER A 204 5.41 -10.95 -10.05
C SER A 204 4.30 -9.99 -9.67
N VAL A 205 3.14 -10.10 -10.32
CA VAL A 205 1.96 -9.29 -10.01
C VAL A 205 0.79 -10.19 -9.63
N ASN A 206 -0.17 -9.62 -8.88
CA ASN A 206 -1.46 -10.20 -8.52
C ASN A 206 -1.42 -11.51 -7.67
N LYS A 207 -2.62 -12.06 -7.41
CA LYS A 207 -2.81 -13.30 -6.64
C LYS A 207 -2.11 -14.50 -7.28
N ALA A 208 -2.24 -14.67 -8.60
CA ALA A 208 -1.71 -15.85 -9.27
C ALA A 208 -0.18 -15.88 -9.21
N GLY A 209 0.47 -14.73 -9.45
CA GLY A 209 1.92 -14.59 -9.32
C GLY A 209 2.39 -14.88 -7.89
N PHE A 210 1.70 -14.33 -6.88
CA PHE A 210 2.04 -14.60 -5.48
C PHE A 210 1.97 -16.10 -5.15
N LEU A 211 0.86 -16.75 -5.44
CA LEU A 211 0.67 -18.17 -5.14
C LEU A 211 1.66 -19.09 -5.87
N ALA A 212 2.16 -18.66 -7.04
CA ALA A 212 3.14 -19.44 -7.81
C ALA A 212 4.56 -19.34 -7.22
N THR A 213 4.90 -18.28 -6.48
CA THR A 213 6.28 -17.95 -6.09
C THR A 213 6.51 -17.81 -4.58
N ALA A 214 5.46 -17.60 -3.79
CA ALA A 214 5.60 -17.32 -2.35
C ALA A 214 6.08 -18.51 -1.51
N GLY A 215 6.02 -19.74 -2.03
CA GLY A 215 6.34 -20.94 -1.26
C GLY A 215 5.42 -21.08 -0.03
N GLU A 216 6.01 -21.19 1.15
CA GLU A 216 5.29 -21.26 2.45
C GLU A 216 5.14 -19.88 3.10
N ASN A 217 5.63 -18.80 2.47
CA ASN A 217 5.60 -17.46 3.07
C ASN A 217 4.16 -16.97 3.21
N THR A 218 3.68 -17.01 4.43
CA THR A 218 2.30 -16.75 4.81
C THR A 218 2.19 -15.38 5.49
N PRO A 219 1.15 -14.58 5.18
CA PRO A 219 0.89 -13.34 5.90
C PRO A 219 0.48 -13.61 7.35
N HIS A 220 0.87 -12.72 8.28
CA HIS A 220 0.52 -12.84 9.71
C HIS A 220 -0.20 -11.58 10.20
N GLU A 221 -1.30 -11.80 10.89
CA GLU A 221 -1.99 -10.76 11.66
C GLU A 221 -1.22 -10.50 12.96
N THR A 222 -1.11 -9.22 13.32
CA THR A 222 -0.50 -8.78 14.58
C THR A 222 -1.58 -8.28 15.54
N VAL A 223 -1.59 -8.80 16.76
CA VAL A 223 -2.56 -8.48 17.80
C VAL A 223 -1.86 -8.08 19.09
N LEU A 224 -2.18 -6.91 19.63
CA LEU A 224 -1.75 -6.51 20.96
C LEU A 224 -2.69 -7.09 22.03
N LYS A 225 -2.18 -7.94 22.91
CA LYS A 225 -2.96 -8.54 24.01
C LYS A 225 -2.18 -8.41 25.31
N ASN A 226 -2.80 -7.77 26.31
CA ASN A 226 -2.18 -7.54 27.63
C ASN A 226 -0.78 -6.88 27.57
N GLY A 227 -0.60 -5.93 26.63
CA GLY A 227 0.67 -5.24 26.45
C GLY A 227 1.76 -6.05 25.72
N VAL A 228 1.43 -7.23 25.20
CA VAL A 228 2.33 -8.08 24.42
C VAL A 228 1.82 -8.22 22.99
N ILE A 229 2.72 -8.07 22.02
CA ILE A 229 2.43 -8.26 20.61
C ILE A 229 2.46 -9.76 20.31
N HIS A 230 1.40 -10.26 19.68
CA HIS A 230 1.28 -11.64 19.19
C HIS A 230 1.07 -11.63 17.68
N THR A 231 1.65 -12.60 16.99
CA THR A 231 1.44 -12.84 15.57
C THR A 231 0.80 -14.21 15.35
N LYS A 232 -0.10 -14.29 14.37
CA LYS A 232 -0.71 -15.55 13.95
C LYS A 232 -0.85 -15.59 12.43
N PRO A 233 -0.66 -16.75 11.79
CA PRO A 233 -0.80 -16.87 10.35
C PRO A 233 -2.24 -16.60 9.90
N MET A 234 -2.39 -15.87 8.81
CA MET A 234 -3.66 -15.62 8.12
C MET A 234 -3.83 -16.67 7.02
N VAL A 235 -4.52 -17.75 7.33
CA VAL A 235 -4.78 -18.84 6.38
C VAL A 235 -6.20 -18.78 5.85
N GLY A 236 -6.40 -19.05 4.55
CA GLY A 236 -7.72 -19.10 3.93
C GLY A 236 -8.31 -17.74 3.55
N GLU A 237 -7.51 -16.66 3.58
CA GLU A 237 -7.95 -15.29 3.25
C GLU A 237 -7.98 -15.03 1.73
N GLU A 238 -8.74 -15.83 0.99
CA GLU A 238 -8.85 -15.70 -0.48
C GLU A 238 -9.39 -14.34 -0.94
N GLN A 239 -10.22 -13.71 -0.12
CA GLN A 239 -10.80 -12.38 -0.38
C GLN A 239 -9.71 -11.30 -0.35
N ALA A 240 -8.76 -11.39 0.56
CA ALA A 240 -7.61 -10.48 0.64
C ALA A 240 -6.74 -10.56 -0.63
N LEU A 241 -6.54 -11.78 -1.14
CA LEU A 241 -5.81 -11.99 -2.39
C LEU A 241 -6.59 -11.50 -3.63
N PHE A 242 -7.93 -11.52 -3.61
CA PHE A 242 -8.74 -10.90 -4.67
C PHE A 242 -8.58 -9.38 -4.68
N TRP A 243 -8.62 -8.75 -3.50
CA TRP A 243 -8.34 -7.33 -3.35
C TRP A 243 -6.98 -6.95 -3.98
N LEU A 244 -5.93 -7.74 -3.70
CA LEU A 244 -4.60 -7.52 -4.25
C LEU A 244 -4.59 -7.50 -5.79
N THR A 245 -5.40 -8.35 -6.43
CA THR A 245 -5.53 -8.39 -7.89
C THR A 245 -6.21 -7.12 -8.42
N VAL A 246 -7.29 -6.65 -7.79
CA VAL A 246 -8.05 -5.49 -8.25
C VAL A 246 -7.27 -4.19 -8.00
N ILE A 247 -6.66 -4.03 -6.82
CA ILE A 247 -5.83 -2.86 -6.47
C ILE A 247 -4.39 -3.00 -7.01
N GLY A 248 -4.14 -3.95 -7.89
CA GLY A 248 -2.82 -4.27 -8.44
C GLY A 248 -1.93 -3.07 -8.75
N PRO A 249 -2.38 -2.09 -9.53
CA PRO A 249 -1.58 -0.91 -9.90
C PRO A 249 -1.13 -0.05 -8.73
N ALA A 250 -1.82 -0.16 -7.59
CA ALA A 250 -1.49 0.55 -6.36
C ALA A 250 -0.80 -0.31 -5.31
N GLY A 251 -0.85 -1.67 -5.41
CA GLY A 251 -0.40 -2.50 -4.29
C GLY A 251 -0.15 -3.98 -4.59
N GLY A 252 -0.26 -4.44 -5.84
CA GLY A 252 -0.32 -5.87 -6.18
C GLY A 252 0.98 -6.52 -6.64
N ILE A 253 2.12 -5.87 -6.50
CA ILE A 253 3.42 -6.45 -6.84
C ILE A 253 3.93 -7.31 -5.67
N ASN A 254 4.50 -8.45 -6.01
CA ASN A 254 5.18 -9.40 -5.14
C ASN A 254 6.66 -9.43 -5.53
N SER A 255 7.58 -9.35 -4.58
CA SER A 255 9.00 -9.30 -4.89
C SER A 255 9.86 -9.82 -3.74
N THR A 256 11.16 -9.88 -3.96
CA THR A 256 12.20 -10.26 -2.98
C THR A 256 13.07 -9.05 -2.66
N VAL A 257 13.83 -9.09 -1.55
CA VAL A 257 14.79 -8.01 -1.31
C VAL A 257 15.90 -8.01 -2.35
N SER A 258 16.27 -9.17 -2.91
CA SER A 258 17.27 -9.28 -3.99
C SER A 258 16.84 -8.54 -5.26
N ASP A 259 15.61 -8.77 -5.74
CA ASP A 259 15.08 -8.08 -6.92
C ASP A 259 14.88 -6.58 -6.65
N MET A 260 14.42 -6.22 -5.45
CA MET A 260 14.22 -4.81 -5.08
C MET A 260 15.53 -4.01 -4.97
N MET A 261 16.69 -4.67 -4.84
CA MET A 261 17.98 -3.96 -4.97
C MET A 261 18.23 -3.49 -6.40
N GLN A 262 17.76 -4.21 -7.42
CA GLN A 262 17.80 -3.73 -8.81
C GLN A 262 16.91 -2.49 -9.00
N TRP A 263 15.74 -2.47 -8.33
CA TRP A 263 14.87 -1.31 -8.30
C TRP A 263 15.53 -0.09 -7.63
N CYS A 264 16.17 -0.28 -6.47
CA CYS A 264 16.91 0.79 -5.79
C CYS A 264 18.08 1.29 -6.67
N ARG A 265 18.84 0.37 -7.30
CA ARG A 265 19.93 0.70 -8.21
C ARG A 265 19.44 1.57 -9.38
N PHE A 266 18.34 1.19 -10.02
CA PHE A 266 17.72 1.95 -11.09
C PHE A 266 17.43 3.40 -10.69
N HIS A 267 16.88 3.63 -9.48
CA HIS A 267 16.60 4.96 -8.97
C HIS A 267 17.83 5.77 -8.57
N LEU A 268 18.94 5.11 -8.24
CA LEU A 268 20.21 5.73 -7.88
C LEU A 268 21.14 5.98 -9.10
N SER A 269 20.91 5.29 -10.22
CA SER A 269 21.78 5.32 -11.42
C SER A 269 21.26 6.22 -12.54
N ASP A 270 20.47 7.25 -12.24
CA ASP A 270 19.89 8.15 -13.23
C ASP A 270 19.08 7.45 -14.36
N GLY A 271 18.49 6.29 -14.07
CA GLY A 271 17.68 5.52 -15.02
C GLY A 271 18.51 4.66 -15.99
N ILE A 272 19.80 4.45 -15.70
CA ILE A 272 20.71 3.64 -16.51
C ILE A 272 20.82 2.23 -15.91
N VAL A 273 20.74 1.20 -16.75
CA VAL A 273 20.85 -0.20 -16.38
C VAL A 273 21.83 -0.88 -17.31
N ASP A 274 22.91 -1.46 -16.77
CA ASP A 274 23.98 -2.15 -17.52
C ASP A 274 24.55 -1.36 -18.71
N GLY A 275 24.49 -0.02 -18.62
CA GLY A 275 24.98 0.92 -19.64
C GLY A 275 23.88 1.40 -20.62
N ASP A 276 22.71 0.82 -20.59
CA ASP A 276 21.55 1.24 -21.40
C ASP A 276 20.64 2.19 -20.63
N THR A 277 20.15 3.25 -21.29
CA THR A 277 19.18 4.18 -20.70
C THR A 277 17.78 3.57 -20.76
N LEU A 278 17.27 3.10 -19.62
CA LEU A 278 15.91 2.58 -19.48
C LEU A 278 14.86 3.70 -19.32
N LEU A 279 15.27 4.80 -18.69
CA LEU A 279 14.46 6.01 -18.51
C LEU A 279 15.39 7.22 -18.54
N SER A 280 15.01 8.29 -19.23
CA SER A 280 15.84 9.50 -19.26
C SER A 280 16.00 10.11 -17.87
N SER A 281 17.15 10.72 -17.60
CA SER A 281 17.38 11.41 -16.30
C SER A 281 16.36 12.50 -16.03
N SER A 282 15.80 13.16 -17.08
CA SER A 282 14.75 14.17 -16.92
C SER A 282 13.44 13.55 -16.43
N ALA A 283 13.05 12.40 -16.96
CA ALA A 283 11.84 11.69 -16.56
C ALA A 283 11.99 11.07 -15.15
N LEU A 284 13.18 10.51 -14.83
CA LEU A 284 13.46 10.02 -13.48
C LEU A 284 13.45 11.16 -12.45
N ASN A 285 14.08 12.30 -12.77
CA ASN A 285 14.06 13.49 -11.90
C ASN A 285 12.65 14.04 -11.67
N TYR A 286 11.74 13.91 -12.66
CA TYR A 286 10.34 14.26 -12.47
C TYR A 286 9.67 13.39 -11.41
N LEU A 287 9.93 12.07 -11.41
CA LEU A 287 9.42 11.15 -10.39
C LEU A 287 9.94 11.48 -8.98
N HIS A 288 11.15 12.01 -8.87
CA HIS A 288 11.76 12.36 -7.60
C HIS A 288 11.45 13.80 -7.15
N LYS A 289 10.85 14.62 -8.03
CA LYS A 289 10.54 16.01 -7.71
C LYS A 289 9.33 16.12 -6.79
N GLY A 290 9.56 16.57 -5.56
CA GLY A 290 8.49 16.86 -4.61
C GLY A 290 7.51 17.91 -5.17
N GLN A 291 6.21 17.63 -5.09
CA GLN A 291 5.16 18.45 -5.69
C GLN A 291 4.05 18.85 -4.72
N LEU A 292 3.94 18.18 -3.57
CA LEU A 292 2.90 18.46 -2.58
C LEU A 292 3.48 18.31 -1.17
N ILE A 293 3.49 19.39 -0.39
CA ILE A 293 3.88 19.32 1.03
C ILE A 293 2.78 18.57 1.79
N THR A 294 3.14 17.47 2.47
CA THR A 294 2.21 16.67 3.26
C THR A 294 2.24 17.04 4.74
N SER A 295 3.41 17.44 5.24
CA SER A 295 3.58 18.00 6.59
C SER A 295 4.88 18.77 6.71
N GLN A 296 4.93 19.70 7.64
CA GLN A 296 6.13 20.49 7.90
C GLN A 296 6.25 20.79 9.41
N THR A 297 7.47 20.67 9.91
CA THR A 297 7.89 21.08 11.27
C THR A 297 9.14 21.93 11.16
N ASP A 298 9.62 22.49 12.29
CA ASP A 298 10.88 23.24 12.32
C ASP A 298 12.10 22.39 11.97
N GLN A 299 11.99 21.06 12.07
CA GLN A 299 13.11 20.12 11.88
C GLN A 299 13.10 19.42 10.52
N LYS A 300 11.92 19.27 9.90
CA LYS A 300 11.79 18.53 8.65
C LYS A 300 10.55 18.92 7.85
N THR A 301 10.66 18.76 6.54
CA THR A 301 9.55 18.87 5.59
C THR A 301 9.33 17.53 4.93
N ASN A 302 8.07 17.07 4.96
CA ASN A 302 7.63 15.90 4.21
C ASN A 302 6.89 16.37 2.97
N ILE A 303 7.32 15.88 1.82
CA ILE A 303 6.78 16.24 0.51
C ILE A 303 6.38 14.95 -0.20
N TYR A 304 5.34 14.97 -1.01
CA TYR A 304 5.02 13.88 -1.91
C TYR A 304 5.44 14.22 -3.34
N ALA A 305 6.22 13.34 -3.93
CA ALA A 305 6.57 13.29 -5.34
C ALA A 305 5.67 12.23 -6.04
N PRO A 306 5.69 12.08 -7.35
CA PRO A 306 4.95 11.00 -7.99
C PRO A 306 5.36 9.62 -7.45
N CYS A 307 4.58 9.13 -6.47
CA CYS A 307 4.74 7.85 -5.77
C CYS A 307 5.98 7.72 -4.86
N TRP A 308 6.53 8.82 -4.38
CA TRP A 308 7.57 8.81 -3.36
C TRP A 308 7.30 9.85 -2.28
N PHE A 309 7.39 9.44 -1.03
CA PHE A 309 7.58 10.39 0.07
C PHE A 309 9.01 10.89 0.03
N VAL A 310 9.17 12.18 0.20
CA VAL A 310 10.49 12.83 0.33
C VAL A 310 10.53 13.49 1.71
N GLU A 311 11.33 12.95 2.60
CA GLU A 311 11.62 13.62 3.86
C GLU A 311 12.93 14.39 3.69
N GLN A 312 12.85 15.69 3.87
CA GLN A 312 14.00 16.58 3.83
C GLN A 312 14.24 17.16 5.21
N ASN A 313 15.45 17.06 5.68
CA ASN A 313 15.97 17.71 6.89
C ASN A 313 17.29 18.44 6.58
N ASP A 314 17.93 19.02 7.60
CA ASP A 314 19.16 19.79 7.42
C ASP A 314 20.38 18.98 6.96
N SER A 315 20.31 17.65 7.02
CA SER A 315 21.46 16.76 6.79
C SER A 315 21.36 15.95 5.50
N TYR A 316 20.14 15.51 5.12
CA TYR A 316 19.91 14.67 3.94
C TYR A 316 18.45 14.74 3.48
N ARG A 317 18.21 14.24 2.28
CA ARG A 317 16.88 13.90 1.78
C ARG A 317 16.79 12.40 1.61
N VAL A 318 15.69 11.82 2.03
CA VAL A 318 15.36 10.42 1.76
C VAL A 318 14.07 10.33 0.96
N TRP A 319 14.13 9.62 -0.16
CA TRP A 319 12.95 9.16 -0.89
C TRP A 319 12.59 7.79 -0.38
N PHE A 320 11.35 7.61 -0.01
CA PHE A 320 10.87 6.30 0.42
C PHE A 320 9.40 6.10 0.07
N HIS A 321 9.00 4.86 -0.07
CA HIS A 321 7.61 4.47 -0.02
C HIS A 321 7.45 3.24 0.86
N THR A 322 6.37 3.24 1.64
CA THR A 322 6.00 2.09 2.46
C THR A 322 4.94 1.26 1.77
N GLY A 323 4.86 -0.01 2.12
CA GLY A 323 3.80 -0.90 1.68
C GLY A 323 3.15 -1.62 2.84
N THR A 324 1.85 -1.83 2.75
CA THR A 324 1.09 -2.67 3.67
C THR A 324 0.01 -3.37 2.86
N THR A 325 -0.09 -4.66 3.05
CA THR A 325 -1.21 -5.50 2.62
C THR A 325 -1.72 -6.27 3.84
N TRP A 326 -2.66 -7.18 3.66
CA TRP A 326 -3.05 -8.03 4.78
C TRP A 326 -1.90 -8.96 5.17
N GLY A 327 -1.25 -8.65 6.30
CA GLY A 327 -0.19 -9.45 6.91
C GLY A 327 1.21 -9.30 6.28
N PHE A 328 1.42 -8.35 5.36
CA PHE A 328 2.77 -8.01 4.87
C PHE A 328 3.05 -6.51 5.02
N THR A 329 4.29 -6.18 5.34
CA THR A 329 4.77 -4.79 5.34
C THR A 329 6.10 -4.64 4.62
N ALA A 330 6.31 -3.45 4.05
CA ALA A 330 7.47 -3.13 3.26
C ALA A 330 7.91 -1.68 3.46
N ILE A 331 9.19 -1.40 3.26
CA ILE A 331 9.72 -0.08 2.99
C ILE A 331 10.85 -0.19 1.98
N CYS A 332 10.74 0.63 0.92
CA CYS A 332 11.81 0.90 -0.03
C CYS A 332 12.27 2.34 0.18
N ALA A 333 13.57 2.56 0.34
CA ALA A 333 14.10 3.89 0.54
C ALA A 333 15.46 4.07 -0.13
N PHE A 334 15.78 5.30 -0.54
CA PHE A 334 17.09 5.66 -1.06
C PHE A 334 17.47 7.10 -0.71
N VAL A 335 18.76 7.32 -0.53
CA VAL A 335 19.40 8.60 -0.19
C VAL A 335 20.47 8.87 -1.23
N PRO A 336 20.19 9.62 -2.32
CA PRO A 336 21.14 9.86 -3.41
C PRO A 336 22.42 10.52 -2.93
N GLU A 337 22.36 11.44 -1.96
CA GLU A 337 23.53 12.11 -1.41
C GLU A 337 24.53 11.13 -0.78
N LEU A 338 24.07 9.95 -0.39
CA LEU A 338 24.91 8.88 0.17
C LEU A 338 25.14 7.74 -0.82
N ASP A 339 24.56 7.78 -2.03
CA ASP A 339 24.50 6.63 -2.94
C ASP A 339 24.08 5.35 -2.18
N LEU A 340 22.96 5.47 -1.44
CA LEU A 340 22.47 4.47 -0.51
C LEU A 340 21.01 4.11 -0.86
N GLY A 341 20.72 2.81 -0.95
CA GLY A 341 19.36 2.29 -1.04
C GLY A 341 19.15 1.15 -0.04
N LEU A 342 17.92 0.92 0.34
CA LEU A 342 17.51 -0.18 1.20
C LEU A 342 16.10 -0.68 0.89
N MET A 343 15.89 -1.96 1.12
CA MET A 343 14.58 -2.60 1.13
C MET A 343 14.45 -3.48 2.36
N TRP A 344 13.35 -3.30 3.11
CA TRP A 344 12.95 -4.20 4.18
C TRP A 344 11.54 -4.72 3.93
N LEU A 345 11.37 -6.03 4.08
CA LEU A 345 10.13 -6.77 3.89
C LEU A 345 9.81 -7.59 5.14
N SER A 346 8.54 -7.72 5.46
CA SER A 346 8.08 -8.57 6.58
C SER A 346 6.76 -9.25 6.24
N ASN A 347 6.58 -10.47 6.72
CA ASN A 347 5.34 -11.23 6.63
C ASN A 347 4.41 -11.02 7.84
N CYS A 348 4.57 -9.91 8.52
CA CYS A 348 3.69 -9.46 9.60
C CYS A 348 3.15 -8.06 9.30
N GLU A 349 1.97 -7.76 9.81
CA GLU A 349 1.39 -6.42 9.80
C GLU A 349 1.45 -5.79 11.21
N PRO A 350 2.66 -5.48 11.73
CA PRO A 350 2.76 -4.67 12.93
C PRO A 350 2.37 -3.22 12.61
N PRO A 351 2.17 -2.37 13.61
CA PRO A 351 2.13 -0.93 13.40
C PRO A 351 3.32 -0.47 12.55
N SER A 352 3.16 0.60 11.80
CA SER A 352 4.14 1.04 10.77
C SER A 352 5.57 1.26 11.26
N SER A 353 5.79 1.30 12.55
CA SER A 353 7.03 1.74 13.20
C SER A 353 8.29 0.87 12.95
N PRO A 354 8.23 -0.48 12.92
CA PRO A 354 9.44 -1.30 12.71
C PRO A 354 10.21 -0.96 11.44
N ARG A 355 9.51 -0.76 10.32
CA ARG A 355 10.13 -0.43 9.03
C ARG A 355 10.87 0.90 9.05
N TYR A 356 10.34 1.89 9.79
CA TYR A 356 11.02 3.16 9.96
C TYR A 356 12.25 3.05 10.87
N ALA A 357 12.20 2.19 11.90
CA ALA A 357 13.36 1.92 12.75
C ALA A 357 14.53 1.36 11.93
N ILE A 358 14.26 0.39 11.04
CA ILE A 358 15.26 -0.15 10.10
C ILE A 358 15.82 0.94 9.20
N MET A 359 14.96 1.71 8.54
CA MET A 359 15.39 2.79 7.63
C MET A 359 16.30 3.80 8.35
N ARG A 360 15.89 4.27 9.53
CA ARG A 360 16.67 5.24 10.31
C ARG A 360 18.02 4.68 10.73
N HIS A 361 18.05 3.46 11.20
CA HIS A 361 19.29 2.80 11.63
C HIS A 361 20.30 2.69 10.47
N VAL A 362 19.86 2.24 9.29
CA VAL A 362 20.73 2.11 8.12
C VAL A 362 21.28 3.48 7.67
N ILE A 363 20.42 4.52 7.65
CA ILE A 363 20.85 5.88 7.28
C ILE A 363 21.85 6.42 8.31
N ASP A 364 21.56 6.30 9.60
CA ASP A 364 22.44 6.82 10.67
C ASP A 364 23.80 6.13 10.68
N TYR A 365 23.86 4.82 10.36
CA TYR A 365 25.12 4.08 10.21
C TYR A 365 26.03 4.72 9.14
N TYR A 366 25.49 5.03 7.94
CA TYR A 366 26.28 5.63 6.87
C TYR A 366 26.51 7.14 7.04
N MET A 367 25.87 7.75 8.02
CA MET A 367 26.12 9.14 8.44
C MET A 367 27.06 9.23 9.66
N ASP A 368 27.66 8.12 10.09
CA ASP A 368 28.51 8.05 11.29
C ASP A 368 27.85 8.65 12.55
N ARG A 369 26.52 8.47 12.67
CA ARG A 369 25.76 8.96 13.84
C ARG A 369 25.85 7.97 15.00
N PRO A 370 25.79 8.45 16.25
CA PRO A 370 25.70 7.57 17.40
C PRO A 370 24.51 6.62 17.29
N PHE A 371 24.68 5.36 17.73
CA PHE A 371 23.60 4.40 17.78
C PHE A 371 22.39 4.96 18.55
N LYS A 372 21.22 4.86 17.94
CA LYS A 372 19.93 5.15 18.54
C LYS A 372 19.00 3.97 18.35
N ASP A 373 18.39 3.51 19.45
CA ASP A 373 17.43 2.42 19.42
C ASP A 373 16.03 2.90 19.07
N TYR A 374 15.80 3.13 17.78
CA TYR A 374 14.50 3.54 17.25
C TYR A 374 13.40 2.50 17.47
N SER A 375 13.76 1.20 17.50
CA SER A 375 12.81 0.12 17.72
C SER A 375 12.18 0.22 19.10
N ALA A 376 13.01 0.36 20.14
CA ALA A 376 12.54 0.51 21.51
C ALA A 376 11.72 1.79 21.73
N GLU A 377 12.15 2.93 21.12
CA GLU A 377 11.43 4.21 21.19
C GLU A 377 10.02 4.07 20.60
N TYR A 378 9.92 3.57 19.38
CA TYR A 378 8.64 3.43 18.67
C TYR A 378 7.72 2.38 19.32
N LEU A 379 8.29 1.30 19.87
CA LEU A 379 7.50 0.32 20.61
C LEU A 379 6.89 0.92 21.88
N ALA A 380 7.66 1.72 22.62
CA ALA A 380 7.16 2.39 23.81
C ALA A 380 6.02 3.38 23.47
N GLU A 381 6.16 4.16 22.38
CA GLU A 381 5.10 5.06 21.89
C GLU A 381 3.84 4.28 21.48
N TYR A 382 3.99 3.17 20.76
CA TYR A 382 2.87 2.31 20.36
C TYR A 382 2.12 1.74 21.56
N LEU A 383 2.84 1.18 22.52
CA LEU A 383 2.24 0.61 23.73
C LEU A 383 1.53 1.67 24.59
N GLU A 384 2.06 2.89 24.63
CA GLU A 384 1.42 3.99 25.36
C GLU A 384 0.16 4.52 24.64
N SER A 385 0.21 4.63 23.31
CA SER A 385 -0.96 5.05 22.51
C SER A 385 -2.10 4.03 22.61
N SER A 386 -1.76 2.74 22.62
CA SER A 386 -2.74 1.65 22.70
C SER A 386 -3.50 1.59 24.03
N LYS A 387 -2.98 2.19 25.11
CA LYS A 387 -3.70 2.29 26.40
C LYS A 387 -4.85 3.31 26.35
N LYS A 388 -4.84 4.21 25.36
CA LYS A 388 -5.83 5.28 25.22
C LYS A 388 -7.03 4.89 24.37
N GLU A 389 -7.01 3.72 23.74
CA GLU A 389 -8.16 3.23 22.99
C GLU A 389 -9.31 2.92 23.96
N PRO A 390 -10.53 3.46 23.73
CA PRO A 390 -11.67 3.18 24.61
C PRO A 390 -12.01 1.69 24.56
N VAL A 391 -12.11 1.06 25.72
CA VAL A 391 -12.70 -0.27 25.83
C VAL A 391 -14.11 -0.20 25.26
N ALA A 392 -14.41 -1.03 24.28
CA ALA A 392 -15.73 -1.11 23.68
C ALA A 392 -16.76 -1.38 24.79
N THR A 393 -17.54 -0.36 25.14
CA THR A 393 -18.71 -0.53 26.01
C THR A 393 -19.78 -1.29 25.23
N ALA A 394 -20.60 -2.08 25.93
CA ALA A 394 -21.73 -2.77 25.30
C ALA A 394 -22.52 -1.79 24.43
N ALA A 395 -22.76 -2.19 23.17
CA ALA A 395 -23.52 -1.36 22.23
C ALA A 395 -24.91 -1.08 22.81
N PRO A 396 -25.38 0.17 22.80
CA PRO A 396 -26.77 0.47 23.20
C PRO A 396 -27.74 -0.25 22.25
N GLU A 397 -28.95 -0.53 22.72
CA GLU A 397 -30.00 -1.15 21.90
C GLU A 397 -30.22 -0.40 20.59
N PRO A 398 -30.56 -1.11 19.47
CA PRO A 398 -30.87 -0.47 18.21
C PRO A 398 -32.02 0.53 18.35
N SER A 399 -31.97 1.64 17.62
CA SER A 399 -33.00 2.69 17.68
C SER A 399 -34.37 2.25 17.11
N ALA A 400 -34.39 1.12 16.38
CA ALA A 400 -35.59 0.56 15.77
C ALA A 400 -35.54 -0.97 15.75
N PRO A 401 -36.68 -1.68 15.71
CA PRO A 401 -36.72 -3.12 15.52
C PRO A 401 -35.98 -3.55 14.25
N TYR A 402 -35.28 -4.66 14.28
CA TYR A 402 -34.53 -5.19 13.14
C TYR A 402 -35.36 -5.38 11.87
N THR A 403 -36.64 -5.65 12.01
CA THR A 403 -37.57 -5.76 10.88
C THR A 403 -37.68 -4.51 10.03
N GLN A 404 -37.40 -3.33 10.58
CA GLN A 404 -37.43 -2.08 9.82
C GLN A 404 -36.27 -1.94 8.81
N TYR A 405 -35.17 -2.63 9.04
CA TYR A 405 -34.00 -2.59 8.15
C TYR A 405 -34.06 -3.62 7.01
N VAL A 406 -34.99 -4.59 7.12
CA VAL A 406 -35.16 -5.65 6.11
C VAL A 406 -35.70 -5.08 4.81
N GLY A 407 -35.03 -5.40 3.70
CA GLY A 407 -35.46 -4.92 2.38
C GLY A 407 -34.37 -5.05 1.33
N THR A 408 -34.71 -4.61 0.13
CA THR A 408 -33.77 -4.48 -0.99
C THR A 408 -33.37 -3.02 -1.15
N TYR A 409 -32.10 -2.75 -1.25
CA TYR A 409 -31.53 -1.42 -1.42
C TYR A 409 -30.75 -1.37 -2.73
N VAL A 410 -30.77 -0.24 -3.40
CA VAL A 410 -30.13 -0.06 -4.72
C VAL A 410 -29.13 1.08 -4.65
N HIS A 411 -27.94 0.83 -5.14
CA HIS A 411 -26.93 1.84 -5.43
C HIS A 411 -26.72 1.92 -6.94
N GLU A 412 -26.56 3.11 -7.49
CA GLU A 412 -26.52 3.34 -8.93
C GLU A 412 -25.34 2.61 -9.60
N SER A 413 -24.17 2.56 -8.95
CA SER A 413 -22.97 1.89 -9.48
C SER A 413 -22.81 0.45 -8.97
N LEU A 414 -23.16 0.18 -7.72
CA LEU A 414 -22.86 -1.10 -7.04
C LEU A 414 -24.04 -2.10 -7.09
N GLY A 415 -25.17 -1.69 -7.68
CA GLY A 415 -26.33 -2.56 -7.86
C GLY A 415 -27.16 -2.78 -6.60
N GLU A 416 -27.63 -4.02 -6.37
CA GLU A 416 -28.57 -4.34 -5.30
C GLU A 416 -27.88 -4.92 -4.07
N ALA A 417 -28.29 -4.48 -2.89
CA ALA A 417 -28.02 -5.11 -1.60
C ALA A 417 -29.33 -5.59 -0.98
N GLN A 418 -29.34 -6.80 -0.44
CA GLN A 418 -30.51 -7.36 0.25
C GLN A 418 -30.20 -7.53 1.74
N ILE A 419 -31.04 -6.99 2.61
CA ILE A 419 -30.98 -7.18 4.04
C ILE A 419 -32.10 -8.15 4.47
N THR A 420 -31.70 -9.20 5.20
CA THR A 420 -32.60 -10.24 5.71
C THR A 420 -32.48 -10.38 7.22
N LEU A 421 -33.55 -10.82 7.87
CA LEU A 421 -33.56 -11.17 9.29
C LEU A 421 -33.68 -12.69 9.42
N GLU A 422 -32.67 -13.34 9.99
CA GLU A 422 -32.60 -14.79 10.13
C GLU A 422 -32.22 -15.13 11.56
N ASN A 423 -33.02 -15.95 12.25
CA ASN A 423 -32.79 -16.36 13.64
C ASN A 423 -32.53 -15.20 14.63
N GLY A 424 -33.11 -14.03 14.37
CA GLY A 424 -32.93 -12.84 15.22
C GLY A 424 -31.70 -11.97 14.87
N GLU A 425 -30.94 -12.33 13.85
CA GLU A 425 -29.77 -11.59 13.37
C GLU A 425 -29.99 -11.01 11.98
N LEU A 426 -29.44 -9.83 11.72
CA LEU A 426 -29.47 -9.20 10.40
C LEU A 426 -28.29 -9.66 9.54
N PHE A 427 -28.59 -9.96 8.28
CA PHE A 427 -27.59 -10.26 7.26
C PHE A 427 -27.75 -9.32 6.09
N ILE A 428 -26.61 -8.87 5.53
CA ILE A 428 -26.57 -8.17 4.25
C ILE A 428 -25.98 -9.09 3.17
N THR A 429 -26.61 -9.12 2.01
CA THR A 429 -26.11 -9.77 0.80
C THR A 429 -25.90 -8.70 -0.26
N LEU A 430 -24.64 -8.48 -0.71
CA LEU A 430 -24.29 -7.50 -1.73
C LEU A 430 -23.08 -7.99 -2.55
N GLY A 431 -22.78 -7.28 -3.64
CA GLY A 431 -21.69 -7.62 -4.56
C GLY A 431 -22.17 -8.45 -5.77
N PRO A 432 -21.28 -8.65 -6.77
CA PRO A 432 -21.61 -9.38 -8.00
C PRO A 432 -22.09 -10.80 -7.72
N GLN A 433 -23.07 -11.30 -8.50
CA GLN A 433 -23.65 -12.64 -8.30
C GLN A 433 -22.64 -13.78 -8.42
N THR A 434 -21.55 -13.55 -9.15
CA THR A 434 -20.44 -14.50 -9.33
C THR A 434 -19.50 -14.58 -8.13
N TYR A 435 -19.60 -13.63 -7.19
CA TYR A 435 -18.73 -13.60 -6.01
C TYR A 435 -19.30 -14.49 -4.89
N PRO A 436 -18.57 -15.49 -4.40
CA PRO A 436 -19.13 -16.49 -3.47
C PRO A 436 -19.34 -15.96 -2.05
N TYR A 437 -18.67 -14.89 -1.66
CA TYR A 437 -18.68 -14.37 -0.28
C TYR A 437 -19.55 -13.12 -0.12
N ARG A 438 -20.81 -13.19 -0.57
CA ARG A 438 -21.70 -12.04 -0.66
C ARG A 438 -22.51 -11.78 0.60
N LYS A 439 -22.73 -12.80 1.46
CA LYS A 439 -23.59 -12.71 2.64
C LYS A 439 -22.76 -12.48 3.89
N HIS A 440 -23.09 -11.42 4.63
CA HIS A 440 -22.34 -11.00 5.81
C HIS A 440 -23.29 -10.76 6.98
N LEU A 441 -22.88 -11.20 8.19
CA LEU A 441 -23.57 -10.89 9.43
C LEU A 441 -23.36 -9.41 9.76
N MET A 442 -24.48 -8.72 10.07
CA MET A 442 -24.48 -7.33 10.50
C MET A 442 -24.48 -7.26 12.03
N THR A 443 -23.49 -6.61 12.61
CA THR A 443 -23.41 -6.37 14.05
C THR A 443 -23.82 -4.94 14.36
N HIS A 444 -24.74 -4.75 15.27
CA HIS A 444 -25.15 -3.41 15.72
C HIS A 444 -23.99 -2.70 16.45
N VAL A 445 -23.78 -1.42 16.16
CA VAL A 445 -22.72 -0.59 16.75
C VAL A 445 -23.32 0.45 17.71
N ASN A 446 -24.22 1.30 17.21
CA ASN A 446 -24.96 2.28 18.00
C ASN A 446 -26.12 2.86 17.16
N GLY A 447 -27.20 3.30 17.82
CA GLY A 447 -28.32 3.96 17.15
C GLY A 447 -28.82 3.20 15.93
N GLN A 448 -28.64 3.77 14.74
CA GLN A 448 -28.99 3.17 13.45
C GLN A 448 -27.72 2.70 12.66
N THR A 449 -26.63 2.49 13.34
CA THR A 449 -25.34 2.12 12.74
C THR A 449 -25.05 0.63 12.95
N PHE A 450 -24.73 -0.05 11.88
CA PHE A 450 -24.33 -1.46 11.86
C PHE A 450 -22.94 -1.60 11.23
N ARG A 451 -22.29 -2.74 11.49
CA ARG A 451 -21.01 -3.11 10.91
C ARG A 451 -21.05 -4.54 10.41
N PHE A 452 -20.40 -4.79 9.29
CA PHE A 452 -20.09 -6.14 8.82
C PHE A 452 -18.64 -6.21 8.35
N ARG A 453 -18.12 -7.41 8.13
CA ARG A 453 -16.77 -7.65 7.64
C ARG A 453 -16.79 -8.45 6.35
N SER A 454 -15.88 -8.10 5.43
CA SER A 454 -15.63 -8.85 4.21
C SER A 454 -14.17 -8.71 3.80
N GLY A 455 -13.49 -9.81 3.46
CA GLY A 455 -12.11 -9.81 2.97
C GLY A 455 -11.10 -9.11 3.88
N GLY A 456 -11.28 -9.23 5.20
CA GLY A 456 -10.45 -8.51 6.19
C GLY A 456 -10.88 -7.08 6.47
N ALA A 457 -11.61 -6.42 5.56
CA ALA A 457 -12.13 -5.08 5.74
C ALA A 457 -13.39 -5.04 6.61
N ALA A 458 -13.58 -3.96 7.37
CA ALA A 458 -14.78 -3.69 8.14
C ALA A 458 -15.57 -2.55 7.50
N PHE A 459 -16.82 -2.80 7.17
CA PHE A 459 -17.74 -1.83 6.59
C PHE A 459 -18.73 -1.36 7.63
N THR A 460 -18.95 -0.06 7.72
CA THR A 460 -19.95 0.56 8.59
C THR A 460 -21.12 1.04 7.75
N MET A 461 -22.34 0.72 8.18
CA MET A 461 -23.57 1.14 7.54
C MET A 461 -24.34 2.03 8.49
N LYS A 462 -24.69 3.23 8.06
CA LYS A 462 -25.53 4.15 8.82
C LYS A 462 -26.87 4.33 8.09
N PHE A 463 -27.93 3.85 8.71
CA PHE A 463 -29.29 4.04 8.20
C PHE A 463 -29.82 5.43 8.52
N MET A 464 -30.59 6.00 7.60
CA MET A 464 -31.24 7.29 7.72
C MET A 464 -32.54 7.30 6.90
N MET A 465 -33.40 8.24 7.15
CA MET A 465 -34.58 8.49 6.33
C MET A 465 -34.30 9.68 5.41
N GLU A 466 -34.38 9.47 4.12
CA GLU A 466 -34.23 10.48 3.08
C GLU A 466 -35.46 10.40 2.16
N ASP A 467 -36.14 11.51 1.94
CA ASP A 467 -37.35 11.58 1.10
C ASP A 467 -38.41 10.51 1.43
N TYR A 468 -38.60 10.20 2.73
CA TYR A 468 -39.47 9.14 3.24
C TYR A 468 -39.06 7.70 2.90
N LEU A 469 -37.84 7.52 2.36
CA LEU A 469 -37.25 6.21 2.09
C LEU A 469 -36.13 5.92 3.08
N LEU A 470 -36.03 4.66 3.53
CA LEU A 470 -34.90 4.20 4.30
C LEU A 470 -33.69 4.09 3.35
N THR A 471 -32.63 4.74 3.73
CA THR A 471 -31.33 4.73 3.00
C THR A 471 -30.22 4.27 3.91
N PHE A 472 -29.08 3.88 3.38
CA PHE A 472 -27.86 3.74 4.16
C PHE A 472 -26.64 4.21 3.38
N ASP A 473 -25.68 4.74 4.13
CA ASP A 473 -24.32 4.98 3.66
C ASP A 473 -23.44 3.81 4.04
N LEU A 474 -22.56 3.40 3.12
CA LEU A 474 -21.52 2.40 3.36
C LEU A 474 -20.19 3.12 3.56
N ASP A 475 -19.62 2.97 4.76
CA ASP A 475 -18.38 3.65 5.16
C ASP A 475 -17.39 2.66 5.78
N LEU A 476 -16.10 2.83 5.50
CA LEU A 476 -15.04 2.00 6.04
C LEU A 476 -14.41 2.54 7.32
N LYS A 477 -14.33 3.85 7.50
CA LYS A 477 -13.68 4.48 8.67
C LYS A 477 -14.28 5.81 9.08
N GLN A 478 -15.59 6.01 8.93
CA GLN A 478 -16.30 7.24 9.28
C GLN A 478 -16.06 8.46 8.36
N ASN A 479 -15.33 8.32 7.24
CA ASN A 479 -15.06 9.43 6.32
C ASN A 479 -15.15 9.06 4.84
N GLU A 480 -15.52 7.82 4.51
CA GLU A 480 -15.56 7.32 3.13
C GLU A 480 -17.01 7.14 2.66
N ASN A 481 -17.73 8.25 2.49
CA ASN A 481 -19.07 8.18 1.91
C ASN A 481 -18.97 7.69 0.45
N MET A 482 -19.48 6.49 0.17
CA MET A 482 -19.46 5.89 -1.17
C MET A 482 -20.80 6.06 -1.92
N GLY A 483 -21.65 6.97 -1.46
CA GLY A 483 -22.96 7.23 -2.03
C GLY A 483 -24.08 6.47 -1.33
N LEU A 484 -25.28 6.95 -1.55
CA LEU A 484 -26.50 6.49 -0.87
C LEU A 484 -27.08 5.24 -1.52
N TRP A 485 -27.34 4.24 -0.69
CA TRP A 485 -28.18 3.10 -1.02
C TRP A 485 -29.62 3.41 -0.67
N ARG A 486 -30.53 3.34 -1.64
CA ARG A 486 -31.94 3.64 -1.46
C ARG A 486 -32.78 2.37 -1.41
N ALA A 487 -33.76 2.31 -0.47
CA ALA A 487 -34.72 1.22 -0.43
C ALA A 487 -35.47 1.12 -1.77
N LYS A 488 -35.53 -0.09 -2.33
CA LYS A 488 -36.33 -0.37 -3.53
C LYS A 488 -37.81 -0.38 -3.13
N GLN A 489 -38.62 0.46 -3.74
CA GLN A 489 -40.05 0.48 -3.54
C GLN A 489 -40.75 -0.78 -4.03
#